data_dd3d967519dbd26837c1f67c3f2843a5
#
_entry.id   dd3d967519dbd26837c1f67c3f2843a5
#
_cell.length_a   1.000
_cell.length_b   1.000
_cell.length_c   1.000
_cell.angle_alpha   90.00
_cell.angle_beta   90.00
_cell.angle_gamma   90.00
#
_symmetry.space_group_name_H-M   'P 1'
#
loop_
_entity.id
_entity.type
_entity.pdbx_description
1 polymer ?
#
loop_
_entity_poly.entity_id
_entity_poly.type
_entity_poly.pdbx_seq_one_letter_code
_entity_poly.pdbx_strand_id
1 'polypeptide(L)'
;MRKKSLVLAVLLAVAGVCVMLWPVFTGHRLQNNAATAVQEFLADRDEPEQQYPELLAALQKYNRQLYAEKQCNLTDLEACETPAADLTAYGIEDEIIGVLEIPAMELTMPVYLGASDTHLAAGAAVLGNTSAPIGGDNTNCVIAGHRGWKGADYFRHIDKLTVGDEEIGRAHV
;
A
#
# COMPACT_ATOMS: atom_id res chain seq x y z
N MET A 1 19.73 50.70 5.20
CA MET A 1 20.19 49.35 5.58
C MET A 1 19.17 48.54 6.38
N ARG A 2 18.53 49.13 7.44
CA ARG A 2 17.55 48.41 8.29
C ARG A 2 16.34 47.76 7.57
N LYS A 3 15.74 48.44 6.54
CA LYS A 3 14.57 47.89 5.84
C LYS A 3 14.90 46.62 5.03
N LYS A 4 16.09 46.54 4.43
CA LYS A 4 16.53 45.34 3.66
C LYS A 4 16.79 44.14 4.58
N SER A 5 17.36 44.35 5.77
CA SER A 5 17.56 43.29 6.76
C SER A 5 16.24 42.79 7.36
N LEU A 6 15.26 43.69 7.55
CA LEU A 6 13.94 43.27 8.03
C LEU A 6 13.21 42.41 6.98
N VAL A 7 13.24 42.82 5.73
CA VAL A 7 12.65 42.01 4.63
C VAL A 7 13.30 40.64 4.54
N LEU A 8 14.63 40.60 4.63
CA LEU A 8 15.36 39.31 4.61
C LEU A 8 14.97 38.42 5.82
N ALA A 9 14.85 38.99 7.01
CA ALA A 9 14.45 38.23 8.19
C ALA A 9 13.02 37.67 8.05
N VAL A 10 12.08 38.44 7.51
CA VAL A 10 10.71 37.95 7.24
C VAL A 10 10.70 36.86 6.20
N LEU A 11 11.47 36.98 5.12
CA LEU A 11 11.56 35.92 4.10
C LEU A 11 12.14 34.62 4.67
N LEU A 12 13.16 34.70 5.50
CA LEU A 12 13.73 33.53 6.18
C LEU A 12 12.73 32.90 7.17
N ALA A 13 11.99 33.69 7.89
CA ALA A 13 10.96 33.20 8.79
C ALA A 13 9.84 32.48 8.04
N VAL A 14 9.36 33.06 6.93
CA VAL A 14 8.36 32.42 6.05
C VAL A 14 8.88 31.12 5.45
N ALA A 15 10.12 31.13 4.93
CA ALA A 15 10.75 29.91 4.42
C ALA A 15 10.85 28.81 5.48
N GLY A 16 11.23 29.17 6.72
CA GLY A 16 11.27 28.24 7.84
C GLY A 16 9.91 27.62 8.16
N VAL A 17 8.86 28.45 8.20
CA VAL A 17 7.48 27.96 8.39
C VAL A 17 7.03 27.05 7.26
N CYS A 18 7.33 27.38 6.00
CA CYS A 18 7.02 26.53 4.86
C CYS A 18 7.70 25.15 4.96
N VAL A 19 8.98 25.10 5.34
CA VAL A 19 9.72 23.85 5.54
C VAL A 19 9.12 23.03 6.68
N MET A 20 8.71 23.67 7.79
CA MET A 20 8.06 22.97 8.91
C MET A 20 6.68 22.39 8.54
N LEU A 21 5.91 23.09 7.71
CA LEU A 21 4.58 22.65 7.29
C LEU A 21 4.61 21.64 6.13
N TRP A 22 5.74 21.53 5.41
CA TRP A 22 5.89 20.65 4.25
C TRP A 22 5.50 19.20 4.53
N PRO A 23 5.99 18.52 5.60
CA PRO A 23 5.64 17.13 5.88
C PRO A 23 4.15 16.96 6.20
N VAL A 24 3.51 17.92 6.85
CA VAL A 24 2.06 17.87 7.13
C VAL A 24 1.27 17.92 5.83
N PHE A 25 1.64 18.82 4.93
CA PHE A 25 0.97 18.97 3.64
C PHE A 25 1.16 17.75 2.74
N THR A 26 2.39 17.20 2.69
CA THR A 26 2.66 15.97 1.92
C THR A 26 1.95 14.76 2.49
N GLY A 27 1.87 14.63 3.83
CA GLY A 27 1.14 13.56 4.49
C GLY A 27 -0.35 13.57 4.18
N HIS A 28 -1.00 14.74 4.27
CA HIS A 28 -2.41 14.88 3.87
C HIS A 28 -2.66 14.53 2.40
N ARG A 29 -1.74 14.90 1.50
CA ARG A 29 -1.86 14.50 0.08
C ARG A 29 -1.79 13.00 -0.10
N LEU A 30 -0.84 12.33 0.55
CA LEU A 30 -0.70 10.86 0.45
C LEU A 30 -1.94 10.15 1.00
N GLN A 31 -2.44 10.57 2.16
CA GLN A 31 -3.67 10.00 2.74
C GLN A 31 -4.90 10.23 1.85
N ASN A 32 -5.05 11.43 1.28
CA ASN A 32 -6.17 11.72 0.37
C ASN A 32 -6.08 10.90 -0.91
N ASN A 33 -4.89 10.71 -1.49
CA ASN A 33 -4.71 9.89 -2.68
C ASN A 33 -5.04 8.42 -2.38
N ALA A 34 -4.57 7.88 -1.26
CA ALA A 34 -4.90 6.53 -0.82
C ALA A 34 -6.42 6.37 -0.59
N ALA A 35 -7.07 7.34 0.06
CA ALA A 35 -8.51 7.32 0.28
C ALA A 35 -9.30 7.36 -1.04
N THR A 36 -8.87 8.17 -2.01
CA THR A 36 -9.49 8.22 -3.34
C THR A 36 -9.34 6.88 -4.06
N ALA A 37 -8.15 6.31 -4.08
CA ALA A 37 -7.87 5.01 -4.69
C ALA A 37 -8.71 3.88 -4.05
N VAL A 38 -8.88 3.90 -2.72
CA VAL A 38 -9.76 2.96 -2.01
C VAL A 38 -11.22 3.14 -2.43
N GLN A 39 -11.70 4.38 -2.57
CA GLN A 39 -13.09 4.63 -2.99
C GLN A 39 -13.35 4.18 -4.44
N GLU A 40 -12.41 4.44 -5.35
CA GLU A 40 -12.47 3.99 -6.73
C GLU A 40 -12.48 2.46 -6.80
N PHE A 41 -11.57 1.78 -6.09
CA PHE A 41 -11.54 0.32 -5.99
C PHE A 41 -12.86 -0.26 -5.48
N LEU A 42 -13.44 0.31 -4.40
CA LEU A 42 -14.70 -0.20 -3.84
C LEU A 42 -15.89 0.05 -4.78
N ALA A 43 -15.89 1.14 -5.54
CA ALA A 43 -16.91 1.43 -6.54
C ALA A 43 -16.86 0.43 -7.70
N ASP A 44 -15.65 0.17 -8.24
CA ASP A 44 -15.46 -0.80 -9.32
C ASP A 44 -15.83 -2.22 -8.91
N ARG A 45 -15.54 -2.61 -7.67
CA ARG A 45 -15.86 -3.94 -7.15
C ARG A 45 -17.35 -4.21 -7.04
N ASP A 46 -18.16 -3.19 -6.78
CA ASP A 46 -19.63 -3.34 -6.66
C ASP A 46 -20.33 -3.47 -8.03
N GLU A 47 -19.57 -3.33 -9.14
CA GLU A 47 -20.05 -3.63 -10.49
C GLU A 47 -20.06 -5.15 -10.74
N PRO A 48 -21.23 -5.78 -10.97
CA PRO A 48 -21.34 -7.23 -11.08
C PRO A 48 -20.66 -7.86 -12.33
N GLU A 49 -20.15 -7.04 -13.25
CA GLU A 49 -19.46 -7.49 -14.47
C GLU A 49 -17.93 -7.66 -14.28
N GLN A 50 -17.34 -7.14 -13.21
CA GLN A 50 -15.89 -7.19 -12.99
C GLN A 50 -15.48 -8.37 -12.10
N GLN A 51 -15.60 -9.58 -12.61
CA GLN A 51 -14.95 -10.76 -12.06
C GLN A 51 -13.71 -11.07 -12.91
N TYR A 52 -12.57 -11.28 -12.25
CA TYR A 52 -11.30 -11.61 -12.89
C TYR A 52 -10.92 -13.10 -12.71
N PRO A 53 -11.67 -14.05 -13.31
CA PRO A 53 -11.44 -15.49 -13.09
C PRO A 53 -10.08 -15.94 -13.61
N GLU A 54 -9.57 -15.30 -14.66
CA GLU A 54 -8.24 -15.61 -15.22
C GLU A 54 -7.13 -15.14 -14.27
N LEU A 55 -7.27 -13.97 -13.65
CA LEU A 55 -6.36 -13.48 -12.63
C LEU A 55 -6.38 -14.41 -11.41
N LEU A 56 -7.56 -14.79 -10.92
CA LEU A 56 -7.68 -15.72 -9.79
C LEU A 56 -6.96 -17.04 -10.10
N ALA A 57 -7.16 -17.61 -11.30
CA ALA A 57 -6.48 -18.85 -11.73
C ALA A 57 -4.95 -18.67 -11.78
N ALA A 58 -4.47 -17.53 -12.27
CA ALA A 58 -3.04 -17.22 -12.33
C ALA A 58 -2.44 -17.10 -10.91
N LEU A 59 -3.10 -16.38 -9.99
CA LEU A 59 -2.66 -16.24 -8.60
C LEU A 59 -2.69 -17.56 -7.83
N GLN A 60 -3.70 -18.40 -8.06
CA GLN A 60 -3.75 -19.75 -7.50
C GLN A 60 -2.61 -20.63 -8.01
N LYS A 61 -2.28 -20.53 -9.30
CA LYS A 61 -1.14 -21.23 -9.87
C LYS A 61 0.16 -20.77 -9.26
N TYR A 62 0.34 -19.46 -9.13
CA TYR A 62 1.49 -18.85 -8.47
C TYR A 62 1.66 -19.36 -7.03
N ASN A 63 0.61 -19.34 -6.21
CA ASN A 63 0.67 -19.82 -4.83
C ASN A 63 1.07 -21.30 -4.74
N ARG A 64 0.54 -22.15 -5.65
CA ARG A 64 0.93 -23.58 -5.70
C ARG A 64 2.39 -23.78 -6.09
N GLN A 65 2.89 -23.01 -7.04
CA GLN A 65 4.31 -23.07 -7.45
C GLN A 65 5.22 -22.63 -6.30
N LEU A 66 4.89 -21.51 -5.65
CA LEU A 66 5.64 -20.97 -4.53
C LEU A 66 5.74 -21.97 -3.37
N TYR A 67 4.65 -22.67 -3.05
CA TYR A 67 4.65 -23.72 -2.05
C TYR A 67 5.54 -24.91 -2.46
N ALA A 68 5.46 -25.35 -3.71
CA ALA A 68 6.30 -26.43 -4.22
C ALA A 68 7.79 -26.09 -4.19
N GLU A 69 8.16 -24.82 -4.41
CA GLU A 69 9.52 -24.29 -4.36
C GLU A 69 9.98 -23.93 -2.93
N LYS A 70 9.12 -24.13 -1.91
CA LYS A 70 9.39 -23.87 -0.48
C LYS A 70 9.65 -22.38 -0.15
N GLN A 71 9.02 -21.46 -0.86
CA GLN A 71 9.14 -20.02 -0.61
C GLN A 71 10.62 -19.56 -0.44
N CYS A 72 11.45 -19.84 -1.40
CA CYS A 72 12.86 -19.44 -1.38
C CYS A 72 13.01 -17.91 -1.57
N ASN A 73 14.16 -17.38 -1.16
CA ASN A 73 14.61 -16.00 -1.45
C ASN A 73 13.81 -14.86 -0.78
N LEU A 74 13.21 -15.06 0.40
CA LEU A 74 12.55 -13.99 1.15
C LEU A 74 13.49 -12.86 1.60
N THR A 75 14.80 -13.04 1.50
CA THR A 75 15.82 -12.02 1.81
C THR A 75 16.32 -11.26 0.59
N ASP A 76 15.87 -11.64 -0.60
CA ASP A 76 16.21 -10.98 -1.86
C ASP A 76 15.25 -9.80 -2.09
N LEU A 77 15.78 -8.57 -2.06
CA LEU A 77 14.99 -7.35 -2.21
C LEU A 77 14.34 -7.25 -3.60
N GLU A 78 15.07 -7.61 -4.66
CA GLU A 78 14.52 -7.60 -6.02
C GLU A 78 13.36 -8.59 -6.17
N ALA A 79 13.48 -9.75 -5.54
CA ALA A 79 12.41 -10.73 -5.50
C ALA A 79 11.17 -10.25 -4.71
N CYS A 80 11.37 -9.45 -3.65
CA CYS A 80 10.28 -8.84 -2.88
C CYS A 80 9.52 -7.78 -3.68
N GLU A 81 10.18 -7.10 -4.62
CA GLU A 81 9.57 -6.10 -5.50
C GLU A 81 8.79 -6.72 -6.66
N THR A 82 9.12 -7.95 -7.05
CA THR A 82 8.51 -8.63 -8.21
C THR A 82 7.05 -9.01 -7.90
N PRO A 83 6.06 -8.52 -8.66
CA PRO A 83 4.66 -8.85 -8.42
C PRO A 83 4.35 -10.31 -8.78
N ALA A 84 3.38 -10.91 -8.08
CA ALA A 84 2.88 -12.26 -8.35
C ALA A 84 2.17 -12.37 -9.72
N ALA A 85 1.62 -11.26 -10.22
CA ALA A 85 1.01 -11.11 -11.53
C ALA A 85 1.09 -9.64 -11.96
N ASP A 86 1.13 -9.40 -13.27
CA ASP A 86 0.95 -8.08 -13.86
C ASP A 86 -0.55 -7.78 -13.95
N LEU A 87 -1.07 -6.91 -13.08
CA LEU A 87 -2.49 -6.61 -13.00
C LEU A 87 -2.99 -5.84 -14.24
N THR A 88 -2.13 -5.07 -14.89
CA THR A 88 -2.50 -4.31 -16.11
C THR A 88 -2.85 -5.25 -17.26
N ALA A 89 -2.24 -6.44 -17.32
CA ALA A 89 -2.58 -7.49 -18.29
C ALA A 89 -4.02 -8.01 -18.13
N TYR A 90 -4.66 -7.75 -17.00
CA TYR A 90 -6.05 -8.12 -16.70
C TYR A 90 -7.00 -6.91 -16.71
N GLY A 91 -6.51 -5.73 -17.14
CA GLY A 91 -7.31 -4.49 -17.23
C GLY A 91 -7.42 -3.72 -15.92
N ILE A 92 -6.58 -4.04 -14.92
CA ILE A 92 -6.51 -3.32 -13.63
C ILE A 92 -5.37 -2.30 -13.73
N GLU A 93 -5.69 -1.12 -14.25
CA GLU A 93 -4.70 -0.08 -14.57
C GLU A 93 -4.11 0.62 -13.33
N ASP A 94 -4.82 0.63 -12.22
CA ASP A 94 -4.38 1.21 -10.95
C ASP A 94 -3.46 0.29 -10.14
N GLU A 95 -3.26 -0.95 -10.61
CA GLU A 95 -2.43 -2.00 -9.99
C GLU A 95 -2.81 -2.35 -8.54
N ILE A 96 -4.03 -2.00 -8.11
CA ILE A 96 -4.55 -2.31 -6.77
C ILE A 96 -5.16 -3.72 -6.79
N ILE A 97 -4.57 -4.65 -6.04
CA ILE A 97 -5.15 -5.99 -5.88
C ILE A 97 -6.29 -6.01 -4.86
N GLY A 98 -6.26 -5.10 -3.91
CA GLY A 98 -7.24 -5.07 -2.84
C GLY A 98 -7.09 -3.88 -1.90
N VAL A 99 -7.92 -3.88 -0.88
CA VAL A 99 -7.92 -2.89 0.21
C VAL A 99 -7.76 -3.61 1.54
N LEU A 100 -6.90 -3.07 2.39
CA LEU A 100 -6.70 -3.50 3.76
C LEU A 100 -7.38 -2.52 4.72
N GLU A 101 -8.27 -3.05 5.56
CA GLU A 101 -8.89 -2.32 6.68
C GLU A 101 -8.42 -2.89 8.01
N ILE A 102 -7.98 -2.01 8.92
CA ILE A 102 -7.62 -2.35 10.30
C ILE A 102 -8.36 -1.37 11.23
N PRO A 103 -9.59 -1.73 11.66
CA PRO A 103 -10.45 -0.83 12.44
C PRO A 103 -9.80 -0.33 13.74
N ALA A 104 -9.05 -1.19 14.44
CA ALA A 104 -8.35 -0.82 15.68
C ALA A 104 -7.29 0.28 15.49
N MET A 105 -6.84 0.50 14.25
CA MET A 105 -5.90 1.56 13.87
C MET A 105 -6.58 2.72 13.14
N GLU A 106 -7.90 2.64 12.87
CA GLU A 106 -8.62 3.56 11.98
C GLU A 106 -7.94 3.67 10.60
N LEU A 107 -7.42 2.53 10.10
CA LEU A 107 -6.60 2.47 8.90
C LEU A 107 -7.35 1.77 7.79
N THR A 108 -7.40 2.41 6.63
CA THR A 108 -7.83 1.83 5.35
C THR A 108 -6.86 2.27 4.28
N MET A 109 -6.29 1.31 3.53
CA MET A 109 -5.30 1.62 2.49
C MET A 109 -5.37 0.62 1.33
N PRO A 110 -4.95 1.04 0.12
CA PRO A 110 -4.81 0.14 -1.01
C PRO A 110 -3.65 -0.83 -0.79
N VAL A 111 -3.78 -2.01 -1.38
CA VAL A 111 -2.77 -3.07 -1.38
C VAL A 111 -2.35 -3.38 -2.82
N TYR A 112 -1.05 -3.37 -3.06
CA TYR A 112 -0.42 -3.64 -4.35
C TYR A 112 0.27 -5.01 -4.36
N LEU A 113 0.55 -5.56 -5.54
CA LEU A 113 1.43 -6.72 -5.68
C LEU A 113 2.86 -6.29 -5.96
N GLY A 114 3.82 -6.83 -5.17
CA GLY A 114 5.23 -6.44 -5.24
C GLY A 114 5.53 -5.16 -4.45
N ALA A 115 6.53 -5.21 -3.58
CA ALA A 115 6.86 -4.14 -2.63
C ALA A 115 7.85 -3.12 -3.22
N SER A 116 7.54 -2.56 -4.39
CA SER A 116 8.31 -1.47 -4.98
C SER A 116 8.24 -0.19 -4.14
N ASP A 117 9.21 0.70 -4.28
CA ASP A 117 9.20 2.02 -3.63
C ASP A 117 7.93 2.82 -3.97
N THR A 118 7.43 2.69 -5.19
CA THR A 118 6.20 3.37 -5.65
C THR A 118 4.97 2.83 -4.92
N HIS A 119 4.83 1.51 -4.83
CA HIS A 119 3.71 0.87 -4.14
C HIS A 119 3.73 1.17 -2.64
N LEU A 120 4.90 1.06 -1.99
CA LEU A 120 5.05 1.37 -0.58
C LEU A 120 4.79 2.86 -0.26
N ALA A 121 5.05 3.77 -1.20
CA ALA A 121 4.72 5.18 -1.05
C ALA A 121 3.22 5.47 -1.22
N ALA A 122 2.48 4.61 -1.92
CA ALA A 122 1.05 4.76 -2.19
C ALA A 122 0.16 4.02 -1.16
N GLY A 123 0.64 2.90 -0.60
CA GLY A 123 -0.15 2.09 0.33
C GLY A 123 0.66 0.96 0.98
N ALA A 124 0.03 -0.20 1.12
CA ALA A 124 0.69 -1.44 1.49
C ALA A 124 0.98 -2.28 0.24
N ALA A 125 1.91 -3.22 0.34
CA ALA A 125 2.24 -4.11 -0.76
C ALA A 125 2.47 -5.54 -0.28
N VAL A 126 2.00 -6.50 -1.06
CA VAL A 126 2.32 -7.90 -0.87
C VAL A 126 3.76 -8.13 -1.33
N LEU A 127 4.61 -8.70 -0.48
CA LEU A 127 5.97 -9.04 -0.86
C LEU A 127 5.96 -10.09 -1.96
N GLY A 128 6.75 -9.87 -3.00
CA GLY A 128 7.08 -10.91 -3.95
C GLY A 128 7.70 -12.13 -3.25
N ASN A 129 7.63 -13.30 -3.85
CA ASN A 129 8.00 -14.58 -3.23
C ASN A 129 7.21 -14.94 -1.96
N THR A 130 6.10 -14.24 -1.69
CA THR A 130 5.08 -14.67 -0.73
C THR A 130 3.76 -14.93 -1.44
N SER A 131 2.84 -15.60 -0.80
CA SER A 131 1.56 -15.95 -1.45
C SER A 131 0.75 -14.69 -1.79
N ALA A 132 0.10 -14.71 -2.94
CA ALA A 132 -0.92 -13.71 -3.27
C ALA A 132 -2.08 -13.75 -2.25
N PRO A 133 -2.77 -12.62 -2.00
CA PRO A 133 -3.75 -12.45 -0.91
C PRO A 133 -5.13 -13.03 -1.26
N ILE A 134 -5.18 -14.25 -1.77
CA ILE A 134 -6.40 -14.96 -2.17
C ILE A 134 -6.77 -16.12 -1.23
N GLY A 135 -6.02 -16.29 -0.15
CA GLY A 135 -6.21 -17.37 0.79
C GLY A 135 -5.86 -18.76 0.22
N GLY A 136 -6.35 -19.80 0.86
CA GLY A 136 -6.13 -21.20 0.47
C GLY A 136 -5.13 -21.93 1.37
N ASP A 137 -5.08 -23.25 1.22
CA ASP A 137 -4.18 -24.12 1.99
C ASP A 137 -2.72 -23.88 1.60
N ASN A 138 -1.83 -23.96 2.59
CA ASN A 138 -0.38 -23.83 2.39
C ASN A 138 0.05 -22.49 1.79
N THR A 139 -0.68 -21.40 2.13
CA THR A 139 -0.36 -20.05 1.72
C THR A 139 0.20 -19.24 2.89
N ASN A 140 1.12 -18.32 2.57
CA ASN A 140 1.68 -17.35 3.52
C ASN A 140 1.84 -16.01 2.80
N CYS A 141 0.85 -15.13 2.95
CA CYS A 141 0.87 -13.79 2.39
C CYS A 141 1.53 -12.84 3.37
N VAL A 142 2.54 -12.11 2.93
CA VAL A 142 3.21 -11.08 3.73
C VAL A 142 2.95 -9.72 3.12
N ILE A 143 2.34 -8.84 3.90
CA ILE A 143 2.06 -7.46 3.51
C ILE A 143 3.02 -6.53 4.23
N ALA A 144 3.71 -5.69 3.47
CA ALA A 144 4.64 -4.67 3.95
C ALA A 144 4.04 -3.26 3.78
N GLY A 145 4.48 -2.35 4.62
CA GLY A 145 4.15 -0.94 4.53
C GLY A 145 4.99 -0.09 5.47
N HIS A 146 5.03 1.20 5.23
CA HIS A 146 5.79 2.13 6.08
C HIS A 146 5.19 2.19 7.49
N ARG A 147 6.05 2.30 8.51
CA ARG A 147 5.65 2.64 9.89
C ARG A 147 5.59 4.17 10.09
N GLY A 148 4.87 4.85 9.21
CA GLY A 148 4.82 6.31 9.07
C GLY A 148 5.81 6.83 8.02
N TRP A 149 5.29 7.59 7.05
CA TRP A 149 6.07 8.11 5.94
C TRP A 149 5.59 9.51 5.55
N LYS A 150 6.51 10.47 5.47
CA LYS A 150 6.23 11.85 5.02
C LYS A 150 4.96 12.49 5.65
N GLY A 151 4.70 12.18 6.93
CA GLY A 151 3.54 12.72 7.66
C GLY A 151 2.24 11.90 7.54
N ALA A 152 2.19 10.86 6.71
CA ALA A 152 1.10 9.88 6.69
C ALA A 152 1.36 8.75 7.69
N ASP A 153 0.30 8.18 8.24
CA ASP A 153 0.41 7.24 9.35
C ASP A 153 0.76 5.81 8.93
N TYR A 154 0.19 5.29 7.86
CA TYR A 154 0.41 3.89 7.46
C TYR A 154 0.31 2.94 8.67
N PHE A 155 1.29 2.06 8.88
CA PHE A 155 1.36 1.16 10.05
C PHE A 155 2.00 1.81 11.30
N ARG A 156 1.99 3.15 11.45
CA ARG A 156 2.55 3.84 12.62
C ARG A 156 2.02 3.31 13.93
N HIS A 157 0.74 2.98 13.97
CA HIS A 157 0.00 2.60 15.16
C HIS A 157 -0.21 1.09 15.30
N ILE A 158 0.64 0.28 14.65
CA ILE A 158 0.57 -1.20 14.71
C ILE A 158 0.69 -1.74 16.14
N ASP A 159 1.33 -0.98 17.03
CA ASP A 159 1.44 -1.27 18.46
C ASP A 159 0.13 -1.15 19.24
N LYS A 160 -0.93 -0.59 18.66
CA LYS A 160 -2.27 -0.58 19.25
C LYS A 160 -2.99 -1.92 19.10
N LEU A 161 -2.53 -2.79 18.21
CA LEU A 161 -3.17 -4.07 17.94
C LEU A 161 -3.02 -5.00 19.15
N THR A 162 -4.11 -5.67 19.47
CA THR A 162 -4.21 -6.67 20.53
C THR A 162 -4.76 -7.99 19.99
N VAL A 163 -4.58 -9.06 20.74
CA VAL A 163 -5.14 -10.37 20.34
C VAL A 163 -6.66 -10.29 20.29
N GLY A 164 -7.22 -10.56 19.12
CA GLY A 164 -8.67 -10.50 18.85
C GLY A 164 -9.09 -9.32 17.98
N ASP A 165 -8.18 -8.38 17.66
CA ASP A 165 -8.45 -7.35 16.66
C ASP A 165 -8.55 -7.96 15.26
N GLU A 166 -9.38 -7.35 14.42
CA GLU A 166 -9.65 -7.82 13.06
C GLU A 166 -8.84 -7.01 12.04
N GLU A 167 -8.29 -7.73 11.08
CA GLU A 167 -7.73 -7.19 9.85
C GLU A 167 -8.57 -7.70 8.69
N ILE A 168 -9.12 -6.80 7.89
CA ILE A 168 -10.06 -7.13 6.81
C ILE A 168 -9.39 -6.82 5.47
N GLY A 169 -9.17 -7.86 4.66
CA GLY A 169 -8.74 -7.74 3.28
C GLY A 169 -9.95 -7.83 2.33
N ARG A 170 -10.02 -6.93 1.36
CA ARG A 170 -10.99 -6.98 0.26
C ARG A 170 -10.23 -6.98 -1.05
N ALA A 171 -10.38 -8.00 -1.89
CA ALA A 171 -9.68 -8.15 -3.15
C ALA A 171 -10.66 -8.17 -4.33
N HIS A 172 -10.14 -7.97 -5.55
CA HIS A 172 -10.88 -8.12 -6.82
C HIS A 172 -11.26 -9.59 -7.13
N VAL A 173 -10.69 -10.54 -6.42
CA VAL A 173 -10.79 -12.00 -6.70
C VAL A 173 -11.26 -12.77 -5.47
#